data_f81164f29f0e29c66d82cc7be8eb15b1
#
_entry.id   f81164f29f0e29c66d82cc7be8eb15b1
#
_cell.length_a   1.000
_cell.length_b   1.000
_cell.length_c   1.000
_cell.angle_alpha   90.00
_cell.angle_beta   90.00
_cell.angle_gamma   90.00
#
_symmetry.space_group_name_H-M   'P 1'
#
loop_
_entity.id
_entity.type
_entity.pdbx_description
1 polymer ?
#
loop_
_entity_poly.entity_id
_entity_poly.type
_entity_poly.pdbx_seq_one_letter_code
_entity_poly.pdbx_strand_id
1 'polypeptide(L)'
;GGVTVDGKHLKAAYRLRLGERVVIVVPEVPRQSPKPEDIPLDILYEDDWLMAVNKPPGMVVHPARGHWKGTLASALAHHCDQLSAVGGPARPGIVHRLDRDTSGVILVAKNDRAHLDLTSQFERRTTEKEYLAIVTGSPDRDRDIISQPIGAHPYQREKMAIRAGHATTRQAETFYEVQRRFRGFARR
;
A
#
# COMPACT_ATOMS: atom_id res chain seq x y z
N GLY A 1 21.92 -2.18 -12.67
CA GLY A 1 22.22 -3.39 -11.92
C GLY A 1 22.91 -4.38 -12.81
N GLY A 2 24.04 -4.93 -12.37
CA GLY A 2 24.83 -5.81 -13.19
C GLY A 2 24.48 -7.26 -12.92
N VAL A 3 24.08 -7.98 -13.95
CA VAL A 3 24.08 -9.44 -13.96
C VAL A 3 25.21 -9.89 -14.87
N THR A 4 26.10 -10.72 -14.36
CA THR A 4 27.17 -11.32 -15.15
C THR A 4 27.08 -12.83 -15.06
N VAL A 5 27.45 -13.52 -16.14
CA VAL A 5 27.61 -14.96 -16.20
C VAL A 5 29.07 -15.24 -16.55
N ASP A 6 29.76 -15.95 -15.69
CA ASP A 6 31.23 -16.18 -15.78
C ASP A 6 32.02 -14.88 -16.04
N GLY A 7 31.61 -13.80 -15.29
CA GLY A 7 32.22 -12.48 -15.37
C GLY A 7 31.85 -11.65 -16.61
N LYS A 8 31.01 -12.13 -17.51
CA LYS A 8 30.60 -11.43 -18.74
C LYS A 8 29.17 -10.90 -18.66
N HIS A 9 28.94 -9.69 -19.16
CA HIS A 9 27.58 -9.17 -19.36
C HIS A 9 26.96 -9.79 -20.59
N LEU A 10 25.87 -10.52 -20.41
CA LEU A 10 25.12 -11.19 -21.47
C LEU A 10 23.75 -10.58 -21.68
N LYS A 11 23.13 -10.84 -22.83
CA LYS A 11 21.78 -10.38 -23.14
C LYS A 11 20.76 -11.04 -22.18
N ALA A 12 19.68 -10.34 -21.83
CA ALA A 12 18.63 -10.84 -20.94
C ALA A 12 17.98 -12.16 -21.42
N ALA A 13 18.03 -12.44 -22.72
CA ALA A 13 17.54 -13.68 -23.33
C ALA A 13 18.55 -14.84 -23.32
N TYR A 14 19.72 -14.66 -22.69
CA TYR A 14 20.72 -15.74 -22.60
C TYR A 14 20.18 -16.91 -21.77
N ARG A 15 20.33 -18.12 -22.31
CA ARG A 15 19.93 -19.35 -21.59
C ARG A 15 21.13 -19.89 -20.83
N LEU A 16 21.02 -19.90 -19.51
CA LEU A 16 22.06 -20.41 -18.63
C LEU A 16 22.33 -21.90 -18.91
N ARG A 17 23.59 -22.30 -18.83
CA ARG A 17 24.06 -23.68 -18.92
C ARG A 17 24.44 -24.20 -17.54
N LEU A 18 24.37 -25.50 -17.35
CA LEU A 18 24.78 -26.14 -16.10
C LEU A 18 26.26 -25.85 -15.82
N GLY A 19 26.58 -25.37 -14.61
CA GLY A 19 27.92 -25.04 -14.18
C GLY A 19 28.32 -23.58 -14.36
N GLU A 20 27.55 -22.77 -15.08
CA GLU A 20 27.82 -21.33 -15.19
C GLU A 20 27.56 -20.59 -13.88
N ARG A 21 28.48 -19.67 -13.52
CA ARG A 21 28.38 -18.83 -12.32
C ARG A 21 27.67 -17.52 -12.63
N VAL A 22 26.49 -17.33 -12.04
CA VAL A 22 25.73 -16.08 -12.15
C VAL A 22 26.08 -15.17 -10.96
N VAL A 23 26.55 -13.96 -11.23
CA VAL A 23 26.78 -12.92 -10.23
C VAL A 23 25.77 -11.80 -10.48
N ILE A 24 25.01 -11.49 -9.44
CA ILE A 24 24.02 -10.41 -9.47
C ILE A 24 24.51 -9.33 -8.50
N VAL A 25 24.85 -8.17 -9.04
CA VAL A 25 25.11 -6.97 -8.25
C VAL A 25 23.80 -6.22 -8.11
N VAL A 26 23.18 -6.33 -6.95
CA VAL A 26 22.01 -5.52 -6.61
C VAL A 26 22.54 -4.17 -6.11
N PRO A 27 22.33 -3.07 -6.86
CA PRO A 27 22.71 -1.76 -6.34
C PRO A 27 21.88 -1.50 -5.08
N GLU A 28 22.54 -1.09 -4.02
CA GLU A 28 21.83 -0.50 -2.88
C GLU A 28 21.12 0.76 -3.42
N VAL A 29 19.83 0.65 -3.64
CA VAL A 29 18.99 1.83 -3.84
C VAL A 29 18.94 2.47 -2.46
N PRO A 30 19.52 3.66 -2.25
CA PRO A 30 19.37 4.35 -0.98
C PRO A 30 17.87 4.51 -0.75
N ARG A 31 17.34 3.83 0.25
CA ARG A 31 15.96 4.07 0.69
C ARG A 31 15.98 5.41 1.39
N GLN A 32 15.81 6.46 0.61
CA GLN A 32 15.79 7.82 1.16
C GLN A 32 14.55 7.93 2.04
N SER A 33 14.77 8.41 3.24
CA SER A 33 13.68 8.86 4.11
C SER A 33 12.88 9.94 3.37
N PRO A 34 11.56 10.01 3.56
CA PRO A 34 10.77 11.09 3.00
C PRO A 34 11.36 12.42 3.50
N LYS A 35 11.53 13.37 2.59
CA LYS A 35 11.95 14.71 2.98
C LYS A 35 10.79 15.37 3.73
N PRO A 36 11.04 16.00 4.89
CA PRO A 36 10.02 16.76 5.59
C PRO A 36 9.43 17.84 4.68
N GLU A 37 8.11 17.92 4.62
CA GLU A 37 7.37 18.93 3.87
C GLU A 37 6.28 19.50 4.76
N ASP A 38 6.16 20.83 4.82
CA ASP A 38 5.10 21.52 5.54
C ASP A 38 3.76 21.39 4.81
N ILE A 39 3.14 20.25 5.00
CA ILE A 39 1.83 19.92 4.45
C ILE A 39 0.86 19.79 5.61
N PRO A 40 -0.24 20.56 5.63
CA PRO A 40 -1.24 20.47 6.69
C PRO A 40 -1.80 19.05 6.83
N LEU A 41 -1.89 18.58 8.07
CA LEU A 41 -2.50 17.31 8.44
C LEU A 41 -3.81 17.55 9.17
N ASP A 42 -4.86 16.85 8.75
CA ASP A 42 -6.13 16.78 9.47
C ASP A 42 -6.03 15.66 10.51
N ILE A 43 -5.59 16.00 11.73
CA ILE A 43 -5.33 15.07 12.83
C ILE A 43 -6.62 14.88 13.61
N LEU A 44 -7.16 13.65 13.59
CA LEU A 44 -8.36 13.26 14.30
C LEU A 44 -8.08 12.87 15.76
N TYR A 45 -6.90 12.31 16.01
CA TYR A 45 -6.44 11.87 17.32
C TYR A 45 -4.92 11.81 17.36
N GLU A 46 -4.32 12.15 18.48
CA GLU A 46 -2.89 12.00 18.71
C GLU A 46 -2.60 11.80 20.21
N ASP A 47 -1.72 10.85 20.51
CA ASP A 47 -1.12 10.63 21.83
C ASP A 47 0.37 10.28 21.70
N ASP A 48 0.99 9.74 22.76
CA ASP A 48 2.40 9.34 22.77
C ASP A 48 2.68 8.06 21.96
N TRP A 49 1.65 7.30 21.58
CA TRP A 49 1.77 6.01 20.93
C TRP A 49 1.43 6.04 19.45
N LEU A 50 0.35 6.72 19.13
CA LEU A 50 -0.19 6.73 17.77
C LEU A 50 -0.83 8.07 17.41
N MET A 51 -1.01 8.25 16.11
CA MET A 51 -1.78 9.33 15.53
C MET A 51 -2.79 8.76 14.55
N ALA A 52 -4.00 9.31 14.50
CA ALA A 52 -5.01 9.05 13.49
C ALA A 52 -5.15 10.29 12.60
N VAL A 53 -4.88 10.14 11.32
CA VAL A 53 -4.92 11.22 10.33
C VAL A 53 -6.03 10.97 9.33
N ASN A 54 -6.85 11.97 9.04
CA ASN A 54 -7.79 11.95 7.93
C ASN A 54 -7.05 12.29 6.63
N LYS A 55 -6.62 11.27 5.90
CA LYS A 55 -5.92 11.47 4.63
C LYS A 55 -6.86 12.04 3.57
N PRO A 56 -6.53 13.17 2.92
CA PRO A 56 -7.33 13.67 1.79
C PRO A 56 -7.19 12.76 0.56
N PRO A 57 -8.16 12.79 -0.37
CA PRO A 57 -8.00 12.18 -1.68
C PRO A 57 -6.87 12.86 -2.47
N GLY A 58 -6.24 12.16 -3.41
CA GLY A 58 -5.13 12.65 -4.21
C GLY A 58 -3.75 12.52 -3.55
N MET A 59 -3.68 12.35 -2.22
CA MET A 59 -2.43 12.21 -1.48
C MET A 59 -1.94 10.76 -1.46
N VAL A 60 -0.68 10.55 -1.86
CA VAL A 60 0.01 9.25 -1.76
C VAL A 60 0.54 9.07 -0.32
N VAL A 61 0.43 7.86 0.22
CA VAL A 61 0.83 7.59 1.61
C VAL A 61 2.35 7.65 1.82
N HIS A 62 3.14 7.04 0.93
CA HIS A 62 4.60 7.02 1.04
C HIS A 62 5.24 7.13 -0.34
N PRO A 63 6.51 7.60 -0.44
CA PRO A 63 7.20 7.77 -1.70
C PRO A 63 7.15 6.52 -2.57
N ALA A 64 6.79 6.70 -3.83
CA ALA A 64 6.71 5.66 -4.83
C ALA A 64 7.21 6.20 -6.18
N ARG A 65 7.44 5.32 -7.14
CA ARG A 65 7.89 5.71 -8.48
C ARG A 65 6.93 6.75 -9.09
N GLY A 66 7.44 7.92 -9.40
CA GLY A 66 6.66 9.05 -9.92
C GLY A 66 6.04 9.97 -8.84
N HIS A 67 6.13 9.62 -7.56
CA HIS A 67 5.56 10.39 -6.45
C HIS A 67 6.53 10.44 -5.27
N TRP A 68 7.54 11.31 -5.36
CA TRP A 68 8.60 11.44 -4.34
C TRP A 68 8.34 12.57 -3.33
N LYS A 69 7.39 13.46 -3.65
CA LYS A 69 7.00 14.63 -2.85
C LYS A 69 5.49 14.66 -2.64
N GLY A 70 5.04 15.50 -1.72
CA GLY A 70 3.61 15.66 -1.44
C GLY A 70 2.97 14.41 -0.83
N THR A 71 3.74 13.60 -0.10
CA THR A 71 3.24 12.35 0.49
C THR A 71 2.86 12.53 1.95
N LEU A 72 1.98 11.66 2.45
CA LEU A 72 1.67 11.64 3.89
C LEU A 72 2.95 11.42 4.71
N ALA A 73 3.85 10.56 4.26
CA ALA A 73 5.12 10.33 4.95
C ALA A 73 6.00 11.59 5.03
N SER A 74 5.98 12.46 4.01
CA SER A 74 6.69 13.74 4.03
C SER A 74 6.06 14.72 5.02
N ALA A 75 4.73 14.78 5.08
CA ALA A 75 4.00 15.60 6.05
C ALA A 75 4.24 15.12 7.49
N LEU A 76 4.19 13.81 7.72
CA LEU A 76 4.49 13.22 9.03
C LEU A 76 5.93 13.46 9.48
N ALA A 77 6.89 13.39 8.56
CA ALA A 77 8.29 13.67 8.85
C ALA A 77 8.54 15.16 9.23
N HIS A 78 7.65 16.06 8.82
CA HIS A 78 7.68 17.47 9.24
C HIS A 78 6.97 17.69 10.59
N HIS A 79 5.83 17.02 10.78
CA HIS A 79 4.97 17.21 11.96
C HIS A 79 5.53 16.53 13.23
N CYS A 80 6.11 15.32 13.08
CA CYS A 80 6.52 14.51 14.22
C CYS A 80 8.02 14.54 14.41
N ASP A 81 8.47 14.81 15.63
CA ASP A 81 9.87 14.69 16.05
C ASP A 81 10.32 13.23 16.08
N GLN A 82 9.40 12.33 16.42
CA GLN A 82 9.65 10.88 16.47
C GLN A 82 8.54 10.10 15.79
N LEU A 83 8.95 9.13 14.99
CA LEU A 83 8.11 8.12 14.36
C LEU A 83 8.80 6.76 14.45
N SER A 84 8.02 5.70 14.54
CA SER A 84 8.58 4.35 14.51
C SER A 84 9.41 4.09 13.26
N ALA A 85 10.58 3.49 13.43
CA ALA A 85 11.49 3.10 12.36
C ALA A 85 11.29 1.66 11.85
N VAL A 86 10.41 0.87 12.47
CA VAL A 86 10.15 -0.54 12.13
C VAL A 86 9.78 -0.72 10.66
N GLY A 87 8.98 0.17 10.09
CA GLY A 87 8.59 0.16 8.66
C GLY A 87 9.73 0.47 7.69
N GLY A 88 10.92 0.79 8.21
CA GLY A 88 12.09 1.21 7.47
C GLY A 88 12.06 2.70 7.09
N PRO A 89 13.18 3.24 6.59
CA PRO A 89 13.38 4.69 6.43
C PRO A 89 12.38 5.36 5.48
N ALA A 90 11.83 4.63 4.51
CA ALA A 90 10.86 5.18 3.56
C ALA A 90 9.42 5.23 4.08
N ARG A 91 9.14 4.64 5.24
CA ARG A 91 7.78 4.49 5.79
C ARG A 91 7.76 4.69 7.31
N PRO A 92 8.30 5.79 7.84
CA PRO A 92 8.33 6.00 9.28
C PRO A 92 6.91 6.04 9.84
N GLY A 93 6.64 5.20 10.84
CA GLY A 93 5.35 5.10 11.52
C GLY A 93 4.18 4.53 10.72
N ILE A 94 4.34 4.23 9.43
CA ILE A 94 3.25 3.79 8.55
C ILE A 94 3.01 2.29 8.68
N VAL A 95 1.88 1.90 9.26
CA VAL A 95 1.49 0.50 9.52
C VAL A 95 0.51 -0.06 8.49
N HIS A 96 -0.22 0.79 7.78
CA HIS A 96 -1.13 0.44 6.68
C HIS A 96 -1.22 1.56 5.64
N ARG A 97 -2.01 1.35 4.61
CA ARG A 97 -2.16 2.37 3.56
C ARG A 97 -3.58 2.45 3.03
N LEU A 98 -3.93 3.61 2.52
CA LEU A 98 -5.04 3.86 1.60
C LEU A 98 -4.49 4.15 0.21
N ASP A 99 -5.28 3.92 -0.82
CA ASP A 99 -4.93 4.31 -2.17
C ASP A 99 -4.91 5.84 -2.32
N ARG A 100 -4.25 6.35 -3.35
CA ARG A 100 -4.07 7.78 -3.55
C ARG A 100 -5.39 8.55 -3.47
N ASP A 101 -6.39 8.09 -4.20
CA ASP A 101 -7.66 8.81 -4.36
C ASP A 101 -8.72 8.40 -3.30
N THR A 102 -8.38 7.46 -2.42
CA THR A 102 -9.19 7.11 -1.25
C THR A 102 -8.87 8.06 -0.10
N SER A 103 -9.89 8.70 0.45
CA SER A 103 -9.81 9.50 1.67
C SER A 103 -10.13 8.66 2.91
N GLY A 104 -9.80 9.17 4.09
CA GLY A 104 -10.18 8.58 5.37
C GLY A 104 -9.03 8.31 6.32
N VAL A 105 -9.32 7.56 7.37
CA VAL A 105 -8.42 7.39 8.52
C VAL A 105 -7.21 6.53 8.17
N ILE A 106 -6.04 7.06 8.48
CA ILE A 106 -4.77 6.32 8.53
C ILE A 106 -4.22 6.40 9.95
N LEU A 107 -3.82 5.24 10.50
CA LEU A 107 -3.11 5.13 11.75
C LEU A 107 -1.61 5.20 11.52
N VAL A 108 -0.94 5.98 12.36
CA VAL A 108 0.51 6.20 12.33
C VAL A 108 1.07 5.87 13.70
N ALA A 109 2.09 5.03 13.76
CA ALA A 109 2.77 4.66 15.01
C ALA A 109 3.89 5.65 15.33
N LYS A 110 3.88 6.24 16.51
CA LYS A 110 4.91 7.18 16.99
C LYS A 110 6.12 6.45 17.58
N ASN A 111 5.95 5.22 18.03
CA ASN A 111 7.03 4.39 18.57
C ASN A 111 6.95 2.94 18.06
N ASP A 112 8.04 2.18 18.25
CA ASP A 112 8.19 0.82 17.71
C ASP A 112 7.21 -0.18 18.34
N ARG A 113 6.86 -0.01 19.61
CA ARG A 113 5.91 -0.89 20.30
C ARG A 113 4.52 -0.77 19.70
N ALA A 114 4.03 0.45 19.51
CA ALA A 114 2.75 0.71 18.84
C ALA A 114 2.76 0.21 17.39
N HIS A 115 3.90 0.36 16.69
CA HIS A 115 4.05 -0.12 15.31
C HIS A 115 3.87 -1.64 15.21
N LEU A 116 4.56 -2.39 16.06
CA LEU A 116 4.49 -3.85 16.08
C LEU A 116 3.09 -4.34 16.44
N ASP A 117 2.46 -3.73 17.44
CA ASP A 117 1.10 -4.09 17.85
C ASP A 117 0.08 -3.80 16.75
N LEU A 118 0.07 -2.60 16.18
CA LEU A 118 -0.83 -2.23 15.09
C LEU A 118 -0.61 -3.12 13.86
N THR A 119 0.64 -3.37 13.46
CA THR A 119 0.94 -4.26 12.33
C THR A 119 0.40 -5.68 12.58
N SER A 120 0.58 -6.20 13.80
CA SER A 120 0.03 -7.50 14.19
C SER A 120 -1.49 -7.55 14.08
N GLN A 121 -2.19 -6.49 14.49
CA GLN A 121 -3.65 -6.40 14.36
C GLN A 121 -4.09 -6.40 12.89
N PHE A 122 -3.41 -5.65 12.02
CA PHE A 122 -3.69 -5.65 10.58
C PHE A 122 -3.41 -7.01 9.93
N GLU A 123 -2.32 -7.68 10.30
CA GLU A 123 -1.96 -9.01 9.80
C GLU A 123 -2.96 -10.09 10.23
N ARG A 124 -3.39 -10.06 11.49
CA ARG A 124 -4.39 -10.96 12.04
C ARG A 124 -5.81 -10.64 11.58
N ARG A 125 -6.00 -9.50 10.89
CA ARG A 125 -7.31 -9.01 10.46
C ARG A 125 -8.31 -8.80 11.61
N THR A 126 -7.82 -8.41 12.78
CA THR A 126 -8.66 -8.07 13.93
C THR A 126 -9.12 -6.62 13.92
N THR A 127 -8.55 -5.80 13.04
CA THR A 127 -8.96 -4.41 12.83
C THR A 127 -10.25 -4.37 12.00
N GLU A 128 -11.30 -3.80 12.55
CA GLU A 128 -12.53 -3.52 11.81
C GLU A 128 -12.33 -2.30 10.91
N LYS A 129 -12.78 -2.40 9.66
CA LYS A 129 -12.63 -1.35 8.65
C LYS A 129 -13.93 -1.16 7.91
N GLU A 130 -14.39 0.08 7.89
CA GLU A 130 -15.58 0.48 7.15
C GLU A 130 -15.21 1.51 6.09
N TYR A 131 -15.77 1.34 4.91
CA TYR A 131 -15.57 2.23 3.76
C TYR A 131 -16.91 2.61 3.18
N LEU A 132 -17.07 3.88 2.84
CA LEU A 132 -18.19 4.35 2.05
C LEU A 132 -17.74 4.48 0.59
N ALA A 133 -18.47 3.84 -0.33
CA ALA A 133 -18.13 3.84 -1.74
C ALA A 133 -19.35 4.11 -2.62
N ILE A 134 -19.14 4.89 -3.68
CA ILE A 134 -20.11 5.06 -4.77
C ILE A 134 -19.68 4.11 -5.88
N VAL A 135 -20.56 3.20 -6.28
CA VAL A 135 -20.28 2.21 -7.31
C VAL A 135 -21.12 2.44 -8.55
N THR A 136 -20.60 2.05 -9.72
CA THR A 136 -21.35 2.04 -10.97
C THR A 136 -22.27 0.83 -11.04
N GLY A 137 -23.46 0.99 -11.58
CA GLY A 137 -24.47 -0.06 -11.63
C GLY A 137 -25.26 -0.16 -10.33
N SER A 138 -26.03 -1.22 -10.20
CA SER A 138 -26.84 -1.51 -9.03
C SER A 138 -26.57 -2.95 -8.60
N PRO A 139 -26.05 -3.18 -7.40
CA PRO A 139 -25.95 -4.53 -6.87
C PRO A 139 -27.33 -5.20 -6.80
N ASP A 140 -27.40 -6.49 -7.12
CA ASP A 140 -28.65 -7.25 -7.12
C ASP A 140 -29.21 -7.46 -5.69
N ARG A 141 -28.30 -7.50 -4.71
CA ARG A 141 -28.63 -7.68 -3.30
C ARG A 141 -28.27 -6.44 -2.50
N ASP A 142 -29.04 -6.16 -1.45
CA ASP A 142 -28.76 -5.04 -0.56
C ASP A 142 -27.54 -5.31 0.33
N ARG A 143 -27.24 -6.57 0.59
CA ARG A 143 -26.03 -6.99 1.31
C ARG A 143 -25.54 -8.34 0.80
N ASP A 144 -24.22 -8.48 0.71
CA ASP A 144 -23.60 -9.75 0.33
C ASP A 144 -22.11 -9.74 0.68
N ILE A 145 -21.44 -10.87 0.49
CA ILE A 145 -20.00 -11.05 0.65
C ILE A 145 -19.38 -11.30 -0.72
N ILE A 146 -18.44 -10.46 -1.11
CA ILE A 146 -17.59 -10.70 -2.27
C ILE A 146 -16.34 -11.43 -1.79
N SER A 147 -16.24 -12.73 -2.09
CA SER A 147 -15.08 -13.56 -1.75
C SER A 147 -14.41 -14.03 -3.03
N GLN A 148 -13.29 -13.38 -3.39
CA GLN A 148 -12.58 -13.66 -4.64
C GLN A 148 -11.06 -13.59 -4.43
N PRO A 149 -10.29 -14.51 -5.04
CA PRO A 149 -8.84 -14.47 -5.00
C PRO A 149 -8.31 -13.32 -5.87
N ILE A 150 -7.49 -12.44 -5.29
CA ILE A 150 -6.92 -11.28 -5.97
C ILE A 150 -5.41 -11.43 -6.10
N GLY A 151 -4.89 -11.18 -7.29
CA GLY A 151 -3.47 -11.18 -7.59
C GLY A 151 -3.09 -10.12 -8.63
N ALA A 152 -1.79 -10.01 -8.94
CA ALA A 152 -1.33 -9.10 -9.99
C ALA A 152 -1.95 -9.44 -11.35
N HIS A 153 -2.37 -8.41 -12.07
CA HIS A 153 -2.93 -8.59 -13.42
C HIS A 153 -1.88 -9.20 -14.37
N PRO A 154 -2.23 -10.21 -15.19
CA PRO A 154 -1.25 -10.95 -15.99
C PRO A 154 -0.47 -10.11 -16.99
N TYR A 155 -1.11 -9.08 -17.55
CA TYR A 155 -0.52 -8.23 -18.59
C TYR A 155 -0.23 -6.80 -18.14
N GLN A 156 -0.90 -6.30 -17.10
CA GLN A 156 -0.76 -4.94 -16.59
C GLN A 156 -0.32 -5.00 -15.13
N ARG A 157 1.00 -5.06 -14.92
CA ARG A 157 1.60 -5.29 -13.57
C ARG A 157 1.20 -4.26 -12.51
N GLU A 158 0.70 -3.11 -12.93
CA GLU A 158 0.24 -2.02 -12.06
C GLU A 158 -1.19 -2.24 -11.55
N LYS A 159 -1.91 -3.21 -12.12
CA LYS A 159 -3.29 -3.53 -11.75
C LYS A 159 -3.40 -4.85 -11.01
N MET A 160 -4.45 -4.95 -10.21
CA MET A 160 -4.88 -6.20 -9.60
C MET A 160 -6.04 -6.79 -10.41
N ALA A 161 -6.15 -8.12 -10.36
CA ALA A 161 -7.23 -8.85 -11.02
C ALA A 161 -7.67 -10.05 -10.17
N ILE A 162 -8.88 -10.51 -10.39
CA ILE A 162 -9.34 -11.81 -9.85
C ILE A 162 -8.54 -12.90 -10.56
N ARG A 163 -7.80 -13.71 -9.78
CA ARG A 163 -6.93 -14.77 -10.28
C ARG A 163 -6.98 -15.98 -9.36
N ALA A 164 -7.60 -17.06 -9.80
CA ALA A 164 -7.51 -18.35 -9.10
C ALA A 164 -6.20 -19.08 -9.47
N GLY A 165 -5.63 -19.83 -8.51
CA GLY A 165 -4.54 -20.79 -8.77
C GLY A 165 -3.16 -20.23 -9.08
N HIS A 166 -2.87 -18.94 -8.83
CA HIS A 166 -1.55 -18.35 -9.04
C HIS A 166 -0.80 -18.15 -7.71
N ALA A 167 0.51 -18.40 -7.68
CA ALA A 167 1.33 -18.36 -6.46
C ALA A 167 1.31 -17.01 -5.69
N THR A 168 1.04 -15.90 -6.37
CA THR A 168 0.96 -14.57 -5.77
C THR A 168 -0.45 -14.15 -5.38
N THR A 169 -1.43 -15.03 -5.55
CA THR A 169 -2.83 -14.76 -5.28
C THR A 169 -3.12 -14.83 -3.79
N ARG A 170 -3.91 -13.88 -3.29
CA ARG A 170 -4.38 -13.85 -1.91
C ARG A 170 -5.90 -13.88 -1.89
N GLN A 171 -6.47 -14.64 -0.99
CA GLN A 171 -7.91 -14.60 -0.72
C GLN A 171 -8.28 -13.21 -0.19
N ALA A 172 -9.27 -12.61 -0.83
CA ALA A 172 -9.84 -11.34 -0.42
C ALA A 172 -11.34 -11.51 -0.21
N GLU A 173 -11.82 -10.96 0.89
CA GLU A 173 -13.22 -10.98 1.27
C GLU A 173 -13.66 -9.57 1.65
N THR A 174 -14.80 -9.16 1.11
CA THR A 174 -15.42 -7.86 1.39
C THR A 174 -16.90 -8.05 1.59
N PHE A 175 -17.38 -7.78 2.80
CA PHE A 175 -18.81 -7.61 3.05
C PHE A 175 -19.23 -6.22 2.57
N TYR A 176 -20.39 -6.12 1.92
CA TYR A 176 -20.99 -4.85 1.57
C TYR A 176 -22.46 -4.78 1.97
N GLU A 177 -22.91 -3.58 2.25
CA GLU A 177 -24.30 -3.24 2.48
C GLU A 177 -24.65 -1.96 1.70
N VAL A 178 -25.76 -1.99 0.96
CA VAL A 178 -26.24 -0.85 0.17
C VAL A 178 -26.92 0.16 1.08
N GLN A 179 -26.28 1.28 1.31
CA GLN A 179 -26.82 2.36 2.13
C GLN A 179 -27.89 3.18 1.37
N ARG A 180 -27.65 3.40 0.08
CA ARG A 180 -28.55 4.22 -0.76
C ARG A 180 -28.43 3.83 -2.23
N ARG A 181 -29.58 3.82 -2.93
CA ARG A 181 -29.67 3.65 -4.39
C ARG A 181 -30.02 4.99 -5.03
N PHE A 182 -29.29 5.35 -6.10
CA PHE A 182 -29.53 6.58 -6.86
C PHE A 182 -30.16 6.24 -8.20
N ARG A 183 -31.21 6.97 -8.60
CA ARG A 183 -31.80 6.84 -9.93
C ARG A 183 -30.88 7.53 -10.94
N GLY A 184 -30.49 6.83 -12.00
CA GLY A 184 -29.77 7.41 -13.14
C GLY A 184 -28.25 7.24 -13.18
N PHE A 185 -27.61 6.58 -12.23
CA PHE A 185 -26.18 6.24 -12.30
C PHE A 185 -25.94 4.78 -12.72
N ALA A 186 -26.78 4.25 -13.58
CA ALA A 186 -26.51 3.04 -14.33
C ALA A 186 -26.22 3.46 -15.78
N ARG A 187 -25.04 3.97 -16.08
CA ARG A 187 -24.52 3.95 -17.44
C ARG A 187 -23.51 2.83 -17.56
N ARG A 188 -23.80 1.98 -18.56
CA ARG A 188 -23.00 0.87 -19.05
C ARG A 188 -21.54 1.21 -19.25
#